data_0a5d2d70e95c2e3e91ef2f4d17ba4ce5
#
_entry.id   0a5d2d70e95c2e3e91ef2f4d17ba4ce5
#
_cell.length_a   1.000
_cell.length_b   1.000
_cell.length_c   1.000
_cell.angle_alpha   90.00
_cell.angle_beta   90.00
_cell.angle_gamma   90.00
#
_symmetry.space_group_name_H-M   'P 1'
#
loop_
_entity.id
_entity.type
_entity.pdbx_description
1 polymer ?
#
loop_
_entity_poly.entity_id
_entity_poly.type
_entity_poly.pdbx_seq_one_letter_code
_entity_poly.pdbx_strand_id
1 'polypeptide(L)'
;MSKQQPARAAGPPKPLLPPAAEDEIMDVLSANMRISSGEIAAILKKHGVSGDAEALQDSYRKRLGQRLMSSIRDENGRREVLARGSEYIVVECCADRQALKAIRQRIQSQMNGLDDSAGKVRLRINVLDHLLSRFRKGGRPWA
;
A
#
# COMPACT_ATOMS: atom_id res chain seq x y z
N MET A 1 -18.54 0.57 -44.10
CA MET A 1 -18.89 1.51 -42.99
C MET A 1 -18.99 0.72 -41.70
N SER A 2 -17.91 0.65 -40.96
CA SER A 2 -17.85 -0.06 -39.67
C SER A 2 -18.39 0.84 -38.59
N LYS A 3 -19.51 0.45 -37.99
CA LYS A 3 -20.07 1.10 -36.78
C LYS A 3 -19.17 0.81 -35.60
N GLN A 4 -18.41 1.80 -35.17
CA GLN A 4 -17.74 1.77 -33.84
C GLN A 4 -18.82 1.76 -32.79
N GLN A 5 -18.91 0.66 -32.04
CA GLN A 5 -19.68 0.62 -30.80
C GLN A 5 -18.99 1.53 -29.77
N PRO A 6 -19.75 2.42 -29.08
CA PRO A 6 -19.17 3.22 -28.00
C PRO A 6 -18.73 2.29 -26.86
N ALA A 7 -17.51 2.51 -26.38
CA ALA A 7 -16.98 1.83 -25.21
C ALA A 7 -17.97 1.97 -24.05
N ARG A 8 -18.44 0.85 -23.50
CA ARG A 8 -19.23 0.83 -22.27
C ARG A 8 -18.43 1.53 -21.18
N ALA A 9 -18.96 2.61 -20.66
CA ALA A 9 -18.42 3.24 -19.46
C ALA A 9 -18.31 2.18 -18.37
N ALA A 10 -17.11 2.00 -17.82
CA ALA A 10 -16.89 1.13 -16.68
C ALA A 10 -17.79 1.63 -15.55
N GLY A 11 -18.66 0.76 -15.05
CA GLY A 11 -19.48 1.06 -13.87
C GLY A 11 -18.60 1.39 -12.66
N PRO A 12 -19.15 2.00 -11.60
CA PRO A 12 -18.39 2.32 -10.41
C PRO A 12 -17.68 1.07 -9.90
N PRO A 13 -16.44 1.20 -9.43
CA PRO A 13 -15.68 0.05 -8.94
C PRO A 13 -16.49 -0.66 -7.85
N LYS A 14 -16.62 -1.98 -7.94
CA LYS A 14 -17.28 -2.77 -6.90
C LYS A 14 -16.53 -2.55 -5.58
N PRO A 15 -17.24 -2.29 -4.48
CA PRO A 15 -16.60 -2.14 -3.17
C PRO A 15 -15.79 -3.42 -2.86
N LEU A 16 -14.55 -3.22 -2.46
CA LEU A 16 -13.61 -4.30 -2.11
C LEU A 16 -14.07 -5.13 -0.90
N LEU A 17 -14.88 -4.53 -0.04
CA LEU A 17 -15.35 -5.10 1.22
C LEU A 17 -16.86 -4.93 1.38
N PRO A 18 -17.54 -5.81 2.16
CA PRO A 18 -18.90 -5.57 2.56
C PRO A 18 -19.01 -4.24 3.32
N PRO A 19 -20.01 -3.39 3.04
CA PRO A 19 -20.13 -2.09 3.69
C PRO A 19 -20.16 -2.15 5.22
N ALA A 20 -20.84 -3.15 5.79
CA ALA A 20 -20.90 -3.34 7.24
C ALA A 20 -19.53 -3.68 7.87
N ALA A 21 -18.68 -4.41 7.16
CA ALA A 21 -17.32 -4.70 7.62
C ALA A 21 -16.45 -3.44 7.56
N GLU A 22 -16.58 -2.65 6.50
CA GLU A 22 -15.86 -1.40 6.35
C GLU A 22 -16.24 -0.40 7.46
N ASP A 23 -17.52 -0.25 7.73
CA ASP A 23 -18.03 0.62 8.79
C ASP A 23 -17.51 0.20 10.16
N GLU A 24 -17.52 -1.08 10.49
CA GLU A 24 -16.99 -1.59 11.77
C GLU A 24 -15.47 -1.35 11.89
N ILE A 25 -14.70 -1.54 10.82
CA ILE A 25 -13.26 -1.23 10.80
C ILE A 25 -13.02 0.26 11.06
N MET A 26 -13.80 1.12 10.39
CA MET A 26 -13.67 2.57 10.56
C MET A 26 -14.08 3.04 11.95
N ASP A 27 -15.10 2.42 12.55
CA ASP A 27 -15.53 2.70 13.93
C ASP A 27 -14.43 2.35 14.93
N VAL A 28 -13.83 1.16 14.82
CA VAL A 28 -12.72 0.74 15.68
C VAL A 28 -11.50 1.66 15.51
N LEU A 29 -11.15 1.98 14.27
CA LEU A 29 -10.05 2.88 13.97
C LEU A 29 -10.28 4.28 14.55
N SER A 30 -11.49 4.81 14.43
CA SER A 30 -11.87 6.13 14.94
C SER A 30 -11.89 6.18 16.47
N ALA A 31 -12.34 5.11 17.12
CA ALA A 31 -12.39 5.02 18.58
C ALA A 31 -11.00 4.90 19.22
N ASN A 32 -10.11 4.10 18.63
CA ASN A 32 -8.82 3.75 19.21
C ASN A 32 -7.64 4.47 18.56
N MET A 33 -7.85 5.18 17.44
CA MET A 33 -6.83 5.83 16.60
C MET A 33 -5.75 4.85 16.08
N ARG A 34 -6.01 3.57 16.17
CA ARG A 34 -5.18 2.48 15.65
C ARG A 34 -5.99 1.19 15.54
N ILE A 35 -5.58 0.35 14.63
CA ILE A 35 -6.14 -0.99 14.44
C ILE A 35 -5.03 -1.92 13.94
N SER A 36 -5.00 -3.15 14.43
CA SER A 36 -4.05 -4.15 13.99
C SER A 36 -4.58 -4.95 12.80
N SER A 37 -3.69 -5.54 12.02
CA SER A 37 -4.09 -6.45 10.93
C SER A 37 -4.87 -7.67 11.43
N GLY A 38 -4.59 -8.13 12.65
CA GLY A 38 -5.34 -9.22 13.29
C GLY A 38 -6.78 -8.83 13.60
N GLU A 39 -7.02 -7.62 14.11
CA GLU A 39 -8.36 -7.09 14.36
C GLU A 39 -9.15 -6.92 13.07
N ILE A 40 -8.53 -6.39 12.02
CA ILE A 40 -9.14 -6.29 10.69
C ILE A 40 -9.54 -7.68 10.18
N ALA A 41 -8.65 -8.66 10.28
CA ALA A 41 -8.94 -10.03 9.85
C ALA A 41 -10.09 -10.66 10.65
N ALA A 42 -10.18 -10.42 11.95
CA ALA A 42 -11.26 -10.88 12.80
C ALA A 42 -12.62 -10.26 12.42
N ILE A 43 -12.66 -8.96 12.15
CA ILE A 43 -13.86 -8.25 11.68
C ILE A 43 -14.30 -8.80 10.32
N LEU A 44 -13.39 -8.97 9.38
CA LEU A 44 -13.69 -9.53 8.07
C LEU A 44 -14.25 -10.96 8.17
N LYS A 45 -13.67 -11.79 9.03
CA LYS A 45 -14.17 -13.13 9.31
C LYS A 45 -15.59 -13.11 9.90
N LYS A 46 -15.85 -12.21 10.85
CA LYS A 46 -17.18 -12.02 11.46
C LYS A 46 -18.24 -11.66 10.42
N HIS A 47 -17.90 -10.87 9.43
CA HIS A 47 -18.81 -10.48 8.33
C HIS A 47 -18.82 -11.48 7.16
N GLY A 48 -18.29 -12.69 7.35
CA GLY A 48 -18.35 -13.76 6.37
C GLY A 48 -17.45 -13.57 5.15
N VAL A 49 -16.46 -12.71 5.24
CA VAL A 49 -15.47 -12.54 4.17
C VAL A 49 -14.56 -13.76 4.14
N SER A 50 -14.76 -14.58 3.12
CA SER A 50 -13.93 -15.76 2.85
C SER A 50 -13.44 -15.71 1.41
N GLY A 51 -12.22 -16.22 1.19
CA GLY A 51 -11.68 -16.41 -0.14
C GLY A 51 -11.95 -17.84 -0.64
N ASP A 52 -12.01 -17.99 -1.96
CA ASP A 52 -11.89 -19.28 -2.59
C ASP A 52 -10.49 -19.86 -2.26
N ALA A 53 -10.43 -21.14 -1.87
CA ALA A 53 -9.17 -21.79 -1.50
C ALA A 53 -8.15 -21.79 -2.65
N GLU A 54 -8.61 -21.96 -3.88
CA GLU A 54 -7.76 -21.93 -5.08
C GLU A 54 -7.22 -20.51 -5.33
N ALA A 55 -8.05 -19.49 -5.21
CA ALA A 55 -7.65 -18.08 -5.35
C ALA A 55 -6.64 -17.67 -4.26
N LEU A 56 -6.82 -18.16 -3.03
CA LEU A 56 -5.88 -17.92 -1.93
C LEU A 56 -4.53 -18.58 -2.19
N GLN A 57 -4.53 -19.81 -2.70
CA GLN A 57 -3.30 -20.51 -3.07
C GLN A 57 -2.59 -19.82 -4.23
N ASP A 58 -3.32 -19.34 -5.23
CA ASP A 58 -2.75 -18.60 -6.36
C ASP A 58 -2.14 -17.27 -5.89
N SER A 59 -2.83 -16.55 -5.01
CA SER A 59 -2.31 -15.33 -4.38
C SER A 59 -1.04 -15.59 -3.57
N TYR A 60 -0.99 -16.71 -2.84
CA TYR A 60 0.19 -17.11 -2.10
C TYR A 60 1.38 -17.41 -3.02
N ARG A 61 1.13 -18.16 -4.11
CA ARG A 61 2.16 -18.44 -5.13
C ARG A 61 2.69 -17.15 -5.78
N LYS A 62 1.81 -16.22 -6.10
CA LYS A 62 2.19 -14.89 -6.63
C LYS A 62 3.07 -14.11 -5.65
N ARG A 63 2.74 -14.13 -4.35
CA ARG A 63 3.56 -13.48 -3.31
C ARG A 63 4.94 -14.13 -3.16
N LEU A 64 5.02 -15.45 -3.26
CA LEU A 64 6.31 -16.13 -3.25
C LEU A 64 7.16 -15.74 -4.46
N GLY A 65 6.56 -15.70 -5.66
CA GLY A 65 7.23 -15.21 -6.87
C GLY A 65 7.73 -13.77 -6.74
N GLN A 66 6.92 -12.89 -6.17
CA GLN A 66 7.29 -11.49 -5.90
C GLN A 66 8.49 -11.39 -4.93
N ARG A 67 8.50 -12.20 -3.88
CA ARG A 67 9.63 -12.26 -2.93
C ARG A 67 10.90 -12.74 -3.61
N LEU A 68 10.81 -13.78 -4.44
CA LEU A 68 11.94 -14.29 -5.21
C LEU A 68 12.48 -13.20 -6.13
N MET A 69 11.63 -12.57 -6.93
CA MET A 69 12.06 -11.49 -7.84
C MET A 69 12.68 -10.30 -7.09
N SER A 70 12.15 -9.96 -5.93
CA SER A 70 12.69 -8.88 -5.08
C SER A 70 14.02 -9.23 -4.44
N SER A 71 14.38 -10.50 -4.33
CA SER A 71 15.63 -10.97 -3.74
C SER A 71 16.80 -10.99 -4.71
N ILE A 72 16.52 -10.96 -6.02
CA ILE A 72 17.56 -10.97 -7.05
C ILE A 72 18.32 -9.65 -7.04
N ARG A 73 19.63 -9.74 -6.87
CA ARG A 73 20.54 -8.59 -6.81
C ARG A 73 21.63 -8.71 -7.87
N ASP A 74 22.07 -7.56 -8.36
CA ASP A 74 23.26 -7.45 -9.20
C ASP A 74 24.55 -7.54 -8.35
N GLU A 75 25.71 -7.49 -9.00
CA GLU A 75 27.01 -7.53 -8.35
C GLU A 75 27.23 -6.41 -7.32
N ASN A 76 26.50 -5.28 -7.46
CA ASN A 76 26.56 -4.12 -6.57
C ASN A 76 25.50 -4.16 -5.46
N GLY A 77 24.74 -5.25 -5.33
CA GLY A 77 23.66 -5.40 -4.36
C GLY A 77 22.37 -4.63 -4.69
N ARG A 78 22.25 -4.10 -5.91
CA ARG A 78 21.04 -3.40 -6.38
C ARG A 78 20.02 -4.39 -6.93
N ARG A 79 18.77 -4.00 -6.94
CA ARG A 79 17.72 -4.82 -7.56
C ARG A 79 17.96 -4.92 -9.07
N GLU A 80 18.15 -6.14 -9.54
CA GLU A 80 18.33 -6.44 -10.96
C GLU A 80 16.99 -6.52 -11.70
N VAL A 81 15.94 -6.98 -11.02
CA VAL A 81 14.62 -7.21 -11.59
C VAL A 81 13.63 -6.24 -11.01
N LEU A 82 12.90 -5.55 -11.88
CA LEU A 82 11.82 -4.63 -11.52
C LEU A 82 10.51 -5.03 -12.18
N ALA A 83 9.40 -4.79 -11.47
CA ALA A 83 8.07 -5.12 -11.98
C ALA A 83 7.51 -4.00 -12.87
N ARG A 84 6.92 -4.39 -13.98
CA ARG A 84 6.05 -3.57 -14.82
C ARG A 84 4.68 -4.24 -14.91
N GLY A 85 3.70 -3.72 -14.17
CA GLY A 85 2.39 -4.39 -14.09
C GLY A 85 2.52 -5.81 -13.52
N SER A 86 2.13 -6.82 -14.29
CA SER A 86 2.26 -8.25 -13.94
C SER A 86 3.57 -8.90 -14.39
N GLU A 87 4.42 -8.16 -15.12
CA GLU A 87 5.68 -8.65 -15.65
C GLU A 87 6.86 -8.23 -14.79
N TYR A 88 7.93 -9.02 -14.86
CA TYR A 88 9.21 -8.71 -14.23
C TYR A 88 10.28 -8.54 -15.31
N ILE A 89 11.02 -7.46 -15.24
CA ILE A 89 11.99 -7.07 -16.26
C ILE A 89 13.38 -6.97 -15.65
N VAL A 90 14.34 -7.63 -16.28
CA VAL A 90 15.76 -7.45 -15.97
C VAL A 90 16.20 -6.12 -16.60
N VAL A 91 16.46 -5.11 -15.77
CA VAL A 91 16.61 -3.72 -16.20
C VAL A 91 17.80 -3.53 -17.13
N GLU A 92 18.93 -4.16 -16.83
CA GLU A 92 20.16 -4.00 -17.60
C GLU A 92 20.07 -4.58 -19.01
N CYS A 93 19.23 -5.60 -19.21
CA CYS A 93 19.05 -6.27 -20.49
C CYS A 93 17.81 -5.76 -21.27
N CYS A 94 17.05 -4.84 -20.70
CA CYS A 94 15.82 -4.38 -21.28
C CYS A 94 16.08 -3.38 -22.42
N ALA A 95 15.64 -3.72 -23.63
CA ALA A 95 15.68 -2.85 -24.80
C ALA A 95 14.39 -2.02 -24.99
N ASP A 96 13.33 -2.31 -24.21
CA ASP A 96 12.06 -1.60 -24.29
C ASP A 96 12.12 -0.29 -23.51
N ARG A 97 12.36 0.79 -24.24
CA ARG A 97 12.44 2.15 -23.67
C ARG A 97 11.14 2.59 -23.00
N GLN A 98 9.99 2.15 -23.49
CA GLN A 98 8.70 2.52 -22.89
C GLN A 98 8.48 1.81 -21.56
N ALA A 99 8.85 0.55 -21.47
CA ALA A 99 8.81 -0.20 -20.23
C ALA A 99 9.70 0.45 -19.15
N LEU A 100 10.91 0.84 -19.51
CA LEU A 100 11.85 1.52 -18.60
C LEU A 100 11.30 2.88 -18.12
N LYS A 101 10.69 3.65 -19.01
CA LYS A 101 10.02 4.92 -18.63
C LYS A 101 8.86 4.70 -17.65
N ALA A 102 8.02 3.68 -17.89
CA ALA A 102 6.92 3.35 -17.02
C ALA A 102 7.40 2.92 -15.62
N ILE A 103 8.45 2.11 -15.55
CA ILE A 103 9.10 1.71 -14.29
C ILE A 103 9.64 2.93 -13.54
N ARG A 104 10.37 3.79 -14.24
CA ARG A 104 10.92 5.04 -13.65
C ARG A 104 9.81 5.92 -13.07
N GLN A 105 8.74 6.14 -13.83
CA GLN A 105 7.62 6.97 -13.39
C GLN A 105 6.94 6.40 -12.15
N ARG A 106 6.76 5.08 -12.07
CA ARG A 106 6.19 4.41 -10.92
C ARG A 106 7.07 4.57 -9.68
N ILE A 107 8.38 4.36 -9.82
CA ILE A 107 9.34 4.54 -8.71
C ILE A 107 9.30 5.98 -8.22
N GLN A 108 9.31 6.96 -9.12
CA GLN A 108 9.23 8.38 -8.76
C GLN A 108 7.95 8.71 -7.98
N SER A 109 6.80 8.17 -8.42
CA SER A 109 5.54 8.36 -7.70
C SER A 109 5.55 7.73 -6.30
N GLN A 110 6.16 6.55 -6.17
CA GLN A 110 6.32 5.91 -4.86
C GLN A 110 7.24 6.71 -3.93
N MET A 111 8.34 7.23 -4.44
CA MET A 111 9.25 8.09 -3.68
C MET A 111 8.54 9.36 -3.20
N ASN A 112 7.80 10.04 -4.06
CA ASN A 112 7.02 11.23 -3.69
C ASN A 112 5.99 10.92 -2.59
N GLY A 113 5.27 9.80 -2.71
CA GLY A 113 4.31 9.38 -1.68
C GLY A 113 4.97 9.05 -0.33
N LEU A 114 6.18 8.46 -0.35
CA LEU A 114 6.95 8.20 0.86
C LEU A 114 7.47 9.49 1.49
N ASP A 115 7.94 10.43 0.69
CA ASP A 115 8.39 11.75 1.16
C ASP A 115 7.25 12.52 1.83
N ASP A 116 6.07 12.53 1.25
CA ASP A 116 4.87 13.14 1.83
C ASP A 116 4.51 12.50 3.17
N SER A 117 4.56 11.17 3.23
CA SER A 117 4.27 10.42 4.46
C SER A 117 5.30 10.68 5.55
N ALA A 118 6.58 10.70 5.19
CA ALA A 118 7.67 11.04 6.11
C ALA A 118 7.52 12.48 6.64
N GLY A 119 7.10 13.42 5.78
CA GLY A 119 6.80 14.79 6.16
C GLY A 119 5.70 14.89 7.22
N LYS A 120 4.60 14.14 7.06
CA LYS A 120 3.51 14.09 8.05
C LYS A 120 3.98 13.53 9.40
N VAL A 121 4.76 12.45 9.38
CA VAL A 121 5.32 11.86 10.60
C VAL A 121 6.23 12.85 11.31
N ARG A 122 7.13 13.49 10.59
CA ARG A 122 8.04 14.52 11.14
C ARG A 122 7.29 15.67 11.79
N LEU A 123 6.25 16.19 11.14
CA LEU A 123 5.40 17.25 11.70
C LEU A 123 4.75 16.79 13.00
N ARG A 124 4.27 15.55 13.06
CA ARG A 124 3.65 15.01 14.27
C ARG A 124 4.66 14.86 15.41
N ILE A 125 5.86 14.38 15.12
CA ILE A 125 6.95 14.29 16.10
C ILE A 125 7.26 15.67 16.66
N ASN A 126 7.41 16.70 15.81
CA ASN A 126 7.71 18.07 16.24
C ASN A 126 6.62 18.63 17.17
N VAL A 127 5.34 18.35 16.88
CA VAL A 127 4.23 18.74 17.76
C VAL A 127 4.34 18.06 19.12
N LEU A 128 4.61 16.77 19.16
CA LEU A 128 4.77 16.00 20.40
C LEU A 128 5.97 16.49 21.22
N ASP A 129 7.10 16.72 20.57
CA ASP A 129 8.30 17.24 21.24
C ASP A 129 8.06 18.64 21.83
N HIS A 130 7.34 19.48 21.11
CA HIS A 130 6.96 20.81 21.61
C HIS A 130 6.05 20.71 22.84
N LEU A 131 5.05 19.85 22.81
CA LEU A 131 4.16 19.61 23.95
C LEU A 131 4.93 19.06 25.14
N LEU A 132 5.78 18.05 24.96
CA LEU A 132 6.59 17.46 26.01
C LEU A 132 7.57 18.48 26.60
N SER A 133 8.16 19.36 25.80
CA SER A 133 9.05 20.41 26.29
C SER A 133 8.32 21.43 27.15
N ARG A 134 7.06 21.73 26.85
CA ARG A 134 6.21 22.60 27.68
C ARG A 134 5.89 21.95 29.01
N PHE A 135 5.58 20.66 29.07
CA PHE A 135 5.34 19.93 30.31
C PHE A 135 6.59 19.83 31.20
N ARG A 136 7.77 19.72 30.61
CA ARG A 136 9.04 19.70 31.35
C ARG A 136 9.43 21.06 31.92
N LYS A 137 9.09 22.17 31.22
CA LYS A 137 9.41 23.54 31.66
C LYS A 137 8.37 24.13 32.60
N GLY A 138 7.13 23.70 32.53
CA GLY A 138 6.07 24.10 33.45
C GLY A 138 6.00 23.09 34.57
N GLY A 139 6.72 23.34 35.67
CA GLY A 139 6.54 22.55 36.88
C GLY A 139 5.06 22.53 37.25
N ARG A 140 4.51 21.34 37.47
CA ARG A 140 3.15 20.98 37.90
C ARG A 140 2.03 21.85 37.31
N PRO A 141 1.22 21.32 36.41
CA PRO A 141 0.05 22.03 35.90
C PRO A 141 -1.05 22.27 36.95
N TRP A 142 -0.81 21.87 38.18
CA TRP A 142 -1.78 21.92 39.28
C TRP A 142 -1.12 22.38 40.60
N ALA A 143 -0.45 23.48 40.55
CA ALA A 143 -0.08 24.22 41.77
C ALA A 143 -0.88 25.49 41.85
#